data_9555ba59ca729b1755dadc9b1cb488c3
#
_entry.id   9555ba59ca729b1755dadc9b1cb488c3
#
_cell.length_a   1.000
_cell.length_b   1.000
_cell.length_c   1.000
_cell.angle_alpha   90.00
_cell.angle_beta   90.00
_cell.angle_gamma   90.00
#
_symmetry.space_group_name_H-M   'P 1'
#
loop_
_entity.id
_entity.type
_entity.pdbx_description
1 polymer ?
#
loop_
_entity_poly.entity_id
_entity_poly.type
_entity_poly.pdbx_seq_one_letter_code
_entity_poly.pdbx_strand_id
1 'polypeptide(L)'
;MTAKHAIDPFTVEVIKRALISAAEQMFVALGRTAKSSVIYEVLDHGCALTDAAGRMIAQANGIPAFIGVLGDAVRDVIGKFGLDGLDDGDILITNDPYMGGATHQNDAVLILPIFYGGEPVMFAASKAHWNDIGGKDPGSWSPSATDIYQEGIQFPVVKLFNAGEENRDIVDILARNGRIPEMTLGDMRAQAASLRVAARRVQKICNKYGLDTVLESIEVYLRQGRQEALAELRKLPEGVYEAEEYIDDDGLGGDPVRVKVAVTISDDEFVIDYTGTGPTCRGPINSPLSVVMSTAKFAYQSIVAPHADPNEGFFSPLRVIVPEDTVFNPKRPAPVSTYWESDAYAGDVVWRALAEAVPDRVTAGHFLSVCGTIVCGIDDAAGEWFISVEPNAGGWGAGRGKPGENGLVCSADGETYILSVEVAETRYPILVDQFALNVADGGHGRWPGGHGLIKDYRIANSQALVTASFGRNRYPPWGLAGGQDGTPNQAEVHRTDGSVERRGRFSSEILREGDVIRFITGTGGGYGDPNVRDPQAVLDDVLDGFVSIDAARAIYGVAIVGTPPRIDEEETASLRSSVH
;
A
#
# COMPACT_ATOMS: atom_id res chain seq x y z
N MET A 1 47.46 -12.88 -13.54
CA MET A 1 46.04 -12.93 -13.28
C MET A 1 45.80 -14.11 -12.35
N THR A 2 45.75 -13.88 -11.04
CA THR A 2 45.34 -14.88 -10.05
C THR A 2 43.87 -15.20 -10.28
N ALA A 3 43.54 -16.47 -10.46
CA ALA A 3 42.14 -16.93 -10.52
C ALA A 3 41.42 -16.40 -9.28
N LYS A 4 40.43 -15.49 -9.46
CA LYS A 4 39.53 -15.10 -8.40
C LYS A 4 38.88 -16.40 -7.93
N HIS A 5 39.18 -16.83 -6.71
CA HIS A 5 38.43 -17.93 -6.10
C HIS A 5 36.97 -17.52 -6.03
N ALA A 6 36.08 -18.31 -6.61
CA ALA A 6 34.65 -18.09 -6.49
C ALA A 6 34.30 -18.09 -4.99
N ILE A 7 33.54 -17.06 -4.55
CA ILE A 7 33.10 -17.00 -3.16
C ILE A 7 32.26 -18.25 -2.84
N ASP A 8 32.51 -18.81 -1.68
CA ASP A 8 31.74 -19.93 -1.17
C ASP A 8 30.22 -19.58 -1.08
N PRO A 9 29.33 -20.39 -1.67
CA PRO A 9 27.90 -20.11 -1.69
C PRO A 9 27.26 -19.93 -0.30
N PHE A 10 27.81 -20.61 0.72
CA PHE A 10 27.37 -20.44 2.09
C PHE A 10 27.68 -19.04 2.62
N THR A 11 28.86 -18.51 2.31
CA THR A 11 29.25 -17.13 2.66
C THR A 11 28.32 -16.11 1.98
N VAL A 12 27.95 -16.32 0.70
CA VAL A 12 27.00 -15.45 -0.01
C VAL A 12 25.65 -15.43 0.71
N GLU A 13 25.09 -16.59 1.07
CA GLU A 13 23.79 -16.66 1.76
C GLU A 13 23.84 -16.02 3.15
N VAL A 14 24.91 -16.19 3.91
CA VAL A 14 25.08 -15.56 5.23
C VAL A 14 25.14 -14.04 5.11
N ILE A 15 25.87 -13.49 4.13
CA ILE A 15 25.96 -12.05 3.89
C ILE A 15 24.58 -11.51 3.44
N LYS A 16 23.90 -12.19 2.50
CA LYS A 16 22.54 -11.86 2.05
C LYS A 16 21.59 -11.75 3.25
N ARG A 17 21.51 -12.78 4.09
CA ARG A 17 20.64 -12.78 5.27
C ARG A 17 21.02 -11.71 6.30
N ALA A 18 22.31 -11.40 6.44
CA ALA A 18 22.76 -10.32 7.31
C ALA A 18 22.34 -8.93 6.81
N LEU A 19 22.34 -8.70 5.48
CA LEU A 19 21.85 -7.45 4.87
C LEU A 19 20.33 -7.32 5.00
N ILE A 20 19.56 -8.39 4.75
CA ILE A 20 18.11 -8.40 4.97
C ILE A 20 17.81 -8.08 6.43
N SER A 21 18.50 -8.76 7.38
CA SER A 21 18.33 -8.50 8.82
C SER A 21 18.71 -7.05 9.22
N ALA A 22 19.63 -6.40 8.50
CA ALA A 22 19.96 -5.00 8.75
C ALA A 22 18.79 -4.07 8.33
N ALA A 23 18.12 -4.36 7.21
CA ALA A 23 16.93 -3.64 6.77
C ALA A 23 15.75 -3.87 7.74
N GLU A 24 15.51 -5.11 8.19
CA GLU A 24 14.49 -5.43 9.20
C GLU A 24 14.71 -4.71 10.53
N GLN A 25 15.96 -4.64 11.00
CA GLN A 25 16.29 -3.90 12.22
C GLN A 25 16.10 -2.39 12.07
N MET A 26 16.32 -1.83 10.88
CA MET A 26 16.00 -0.45 10.57
C MET A 26 14.50 -0.21 10.67
N PHE A 27 13.68 -1.08 10.07
CA PHE A 27 12.22 -1.02 10.12
C PHE A 27 11.69 -1.06 11.57
N VAL A 28 12.12 -2.04 12.34
CA VAL A 28 11.72 -2.19 13.76
C VAL A 28 12.18 -1.00 14.60
N ALA A 29 13.39 -0.46 14.35
CA ALA A 29 13.90 0.70 15.09
C ALA A 29 13.05 1.93 14.84
N LEU A 30 12.62 2.17 13.59
CA LEU A 30 11.73 3.28 13.24
C LEU A 30 10.39 3.15 13.94
N GLY A 31 9.69 2.03 13.79
CA GLY A 31 8.38 1.81 14.43
C GLY A 31 8.40 1.95 15.95
N ARG A 32 9.51 1.54 16.62
CA ARG A 32 9.63 1.65 18.08
C ARG A 32 10.00 3.03 18.62
N THR A 33 10.53 3.92 17.80
CA THR A 33 11.03 5.23 18.25
C THR A 33 10.24 6.42 17.70
N ALA A 34 9.35 6.18 16.74
CA ALA A 34 8.45 7.17 16.18
C ALA A 34 7.47 7.73 17.21
N LYS A 35 6.91 8.90 16.93
CA LYS A 35 5.99 9.63 17.79
C LYS A 35 4.54 9.53 17.33
N SER A 36 4.31 9.49 16.02
CA SER A 36 2.98 9.40 15.44
C SER A 36 2.46 7.96 15.39
N SER A 37 1.17 7.79 15.67
CA SER A 37 0.50 6.48 15.59
C SER A 37 0.51 5.92 14.17
N VAL A 38 0.52 6.74 13.14
CA VAL A 38 0.61 6.29 11.75
C VAL A 38 1.92 5.51 11.49
N ILE A 39 3.01 5.82 12.20
CA ILE A 39 4.28 5.07 12.07
C ILE A 39 4.38 3.92 13.09
N TYR A 40 4.04 4.14 14.39
CA TYR A 40 4.30 3.10 15.40
C TYR A 40 3.17 2.07 15.58
N GLU A 41 1.91 2.41 15.23
CA GLU A 41 0.76 1.49 15.26
C GLU A 41 0.41 0.98 13.87
N VAL A 42 0.21 1.90 12.93
CA VAL A 42 -0.20 1.57 11.56
C VAL A 42 0.96 0.97 10.75
N LEU A 43 2.21 1.27 11.12
CA LEU A 43 3.45 0.88 10.43
C LEU A 43 3.55 1.45 9.00
N ASP A 44 3.07 2.68 8.80
CA ASP A 44 3.08 3.35 7.51
C ASP A 44 4.50 3.83 7.14
N HIS A 45 5.38 2.87 6.89
CA HIS A 45 6.77 3.10 6.51
C HIS A 45 7.39 1.90 5.78
N GLY A 46 8.52 2.14 5.11
CA GLY A 46 9.30 1.13 4.41
C GLY A 46 10.80 1.40 4.49
N CYS A 47 11.61 0.34 4.42
CA CYS A 47 13.05 0.40 4.58
C CYS A 47 13.77 -0.52 3.59
N ALA A 48 14.87 -0.02 2.99
CA ALA A 48 15.70 -0.80 2.10
C ALA A 48 17.19 -0.43 2.19
N LEU A 49 18.04 -1.33 1.71
CA LEU A 49 19.45 -1.11 1.44
C LEU A 49 19.68 -1.17 -0.07
N THR A 50 20.53 -0.28 -0.56
CA THR A 50 21.02 -0.33 -1.95
C THR A 50 22.54 -0.41 -1.98
N ASP A 51 23.08 -0.85 -3.09
CA ASP A 51 24.50 -0.67 -3.37
C ASP A 51 24.83 0.80 -3.74
N ALA A 52 26.09 1.07 -4.04
CA ALA A 52 26.57 2.40 -4.43
C ALA A 52 26.01 2.91 -5.77
N ALA A 53 25.33 2.07 -6.56
CA ALA A 53 24.66 2.44 -7.81
C ALA A 53 23.14 2.63 -7.62
N GLY A 54 22.60 2.51 -6.41
CA GLY A 54 21.18 2.58 -6.12
C GLY A 54 20.40 1.32 -6.52
N ARG A 55 21.08 0.17 -6.77
CA ARG A 55 20.39 -1.10 -6.98
C ARG A 55 19.92 -1.66 -5.63
N MET A 56 18.65 -2.00 -5.52
CA MET A 56 18.09 -2.58 -4.30
C MET A 56 18.69 -3.97 -4.04
N ILE A 57 19.30 -4.15 -2.86
CA ILE A 57 19.98 -5.38 -2.45
C ILE A 57 19.30 -6.08 -1.28
N ALA A 58 18.59 -5.34 -0.43
CA ALA A 58 17.81 -5.90 0.67
C ALA A 58 16.68 -4.94 1.06
N GLN A 59 15.59 -5.48 1.53
CA GLN A 59 14.46 -4.72 2.07
C GLN A 59 13.91 -5.39 3.32
N ALA A 60 13.23 -4.61 4.17
CA ALA A 60 12.36 -5.12 5.21
C ALA A 60 10.96 -5.37 4.64
N ASN A 61 10.13 -6.11 5.37
CA ASN A 61 8.69 -6.05 5.15
C ASN A 61 8.19 -4.62 5.41
N GLY A 62 7.12 -4.23 4.76
CA GLY A 62 6.55 -2.89 4.84
C GLY A 62 5.62 -2.62 3.67
N ILE A 63 5.39 -1.37 3.35
CA ILE A 63 4.49 -0.96 2.28
C ILE A 63 5.15 -1.19 0.91
N PRO A 64 4.59 -2.06 0.05
CA PRO A 64 5.14 -2.32 -1.29
C PRO A 64 5.28 -1.05 -2.14
N ALA A 65 4.29 -0.16 -2.11
CA ALA A 65 4.32 1.12 -2.79
C ALA A 65 5.50 2.03 -2.33
N PHE A 66 6.03 1.84 -1.12
CA PHE A 66 7.16 2.60 -0.60
C PHE A 66 8.50 1.97 -0.96
N ILE A 67 8.61 0.68 -0.75
CA ILE A 67 9.89 -0.02 -0.85
C ILE A 67 10.40 -0.03 -2.29
N GLY A 68 9.53 -0.28 -3.25
CA GLY A 68 9.89 -0.44 -4.66
C GLY A 68 10.53 0.78 -5.32
N VAL A 69 10.42 1.98 -4.70
CA VAL A 69 10.97 3.25 -5.23
C VAL A 69 12.23 3.74 -4.49
N LEU A 70 12.64 3.10 -3.39
CA LEU A 70 13.78 3.57 -2.59
C LEU A 70 15.10 3.56 -3.37
N GLY A 71 15.27 2.62 -4.30
CA GLY A 71 16.41 2.61 -5.20
C GLY A 71 16.45 3.82 -6.14
N ASP A 72 15.28 4.28 -6.61
CA ASP A 72 15.17 5.46 -7.48
C ASP A 72 15.52 6.73 -6.71
N ALA A 73 15.07 6.86 -5.46
CA ALA A 73 15.44 7.96 -4.59
C ALA A 73 16.96 8.04 -4.35
N VAL A 74 17.62 6.90 -4.18
CA VAL A 74 19.09 6.85 -4.07
C VAL A 74 19.75 7.28 -5.37
N ARG A 75 19.23 6.86 -6.53
CA ARG A 75 19.74 7.30 -7.84
C ARG A 75 19.61 8.82 -8.03
N ASP A 76 18.52 9.44 -7.56
CA ASP A 76 18.36 10.89 -7.59
C ASP A 76 19.41 11.60 -6.72
N VAL A 77 19.73 11.06 -5.53
CA VAL A 77 20.81 11.57 -4.69
C VAL A 77 22.14 11.51 -5.41
N ILE A 78 22.48 10.36 -5.98
CA ILE A 78 23.73 10.15 -6.74
C ILE A 78 23.77 11.09 -7.96
N GLY A 79 22.66 11.23 -8.67
CA GLY A 79 22.55 12.11 -9.83
C GLY A 79 22.78 13.59 -9.50
N LYS A 80 22.34 14.03 -8.30
CA LYS A 80 22.46 15.43 -7.87
C LYS A 80 23.83 15.74 -7.27
N PHE A 81 24.37 14.88 -6.42
CA PHE A 81 25.56 15.17 -5.62
C PHE A 81 26.82 14.44 -6.13
N GLY A 82 26.69 13.39 -6.94
CA GLY A 82 27.77 12.43 -7.14
C GLY A 82 28.10 11.68 -5.84
N LEU A 83 28.92 10.65 -5.92
CA LEU A 83 29.43 9.99 -4.70
C LEU A 83 30.43 10.87 -3.96
N ASP A 84 31.24 11.64 -4.69
CA ASP A 84 32.28 12.53 -4.16
C ASP A 84 31.71 13.76 -3.42
N GLY A 85 30.44 14.13 -3.65
CA GLY A 85 29.76 15.24 -2.99
C GLY A 85 29.05 14.86 -1.69
N LEU A 86 29.18 13.60 -1.26
CA LEU A 86 28.60 13.09 -0.03
C LEU A 86 29.67 12.91 1.06
N ASP A 87 29.31 13.25 2.29
CA ASP A 87 30.16 13.11 3.46
C ASP A 87 29.62 12.03 4.42
N ASP A 88 30.50 11.42 5.22
CA ASP A 88 30.07 10.47 6.26
C ASP A 88 29.20 11.17 7.30
N GLY A 89 28.02 10.62 7.55
CA GLY A 89 27.01 11.19 8.43
C GLY A 89 25.98 12.10 7.75
N ASP A 90 26.12 12.36 6.44
CA ASP A 90 25.06 13.02 5.68
C ASP A 90 23.76 12.20 5.75
N ILE A 91 22.63 12.89 5.85
CA ILE A 91 21.31 12.31 5.59
C ILE A 91 20.57 13.29 4.66
N LEU A 92 20.12 12.76 3.55
CA LEU A 92 19.39 13.52 2.54
C LEU A 92 17.90 13.28 2.70
N ILE A 93 17.09 14.29 2.35
CA ILE A 93 15.64 14.21 2.32
C ILE A 93 15.12 14.53 0.93
N THR A 94 14.07 13.84 0.54
CA THR A 94 13.18 14.21 -0.57
C THR A 94 11.75 13.75 -0.27
N ASN A 95 10.77 14.51 -0.77
CA ASN A 95 9.37 14.11 -0.79
C ASN A 95 8.69 14.62 -2.07
N ASP A 96 9.46 14.91 -3.11
CA ASP A 96 8.93 15.37 -4.40
C ASP A 96 8.41 14.18 -5.22
N PRO A 97 7.08 14.06 -5.47
CA PRO A 97 6.50 12.93 -6.22
C PRO A 97 6.95 12.86 -7.67
N TYR A 98 7.46 13.94 -8.24
CA TYR A 98 7.96 14.02 -9.61
C TYR A 98 9.46 13.73 -9.73
N MET A 99 10.11 13.42 -8.62
CA MET A 99 11.48 12.93 -8.55
C MET A 99 11.45 11.50 -7.99
N GLY A 100 12.02 10.55 -8.62
CA GLY A 100 11.94 9.10 -8.47
C GLY A 100 11.67 8.41 -7.13
N GLY A 101 11.51 9.10 -6.00
CA GLY A 101 11.44 8.44 -4.69
C GLY A 101 10.19 8.68 -3.85
N ALA A 102 9.38 9.68 -4.15
CA ALA A 102 8.20 9.99 -3.34
C ALA A 102 6.90 9.49 -3.99
N THR A 103 5.86 9.32 -3.17
CA THR A 103 4.51 8.92 -3.55
C THR A 103 3.58 10.12 -3.50
N HIS A 104 3.30 10.65 -2.32
CA HIS A 104 2.78 11.99 -2.09
C HIS A 104 3.69 12.73 -1.09
N GLN A 105 3.42 13.99 -0.81
CA GLN A 105 4.37 14.82 -0.06
C GLN A 105 4.56 14.42 1.40
N ASN A 106 3.56 13.77 2.03
CA ASN A 106 3.68 13.24 3.38
C ASN A 106 4.75 12.15 3.52
N ASP A 107 5.00 11.42 2.43
CA ASP A 107 5.88 10.26 2.42
C ASP A 107 7.33 10.69 2.26
N ALA A 108 7.90 11.21 3.34
CA ALA A 108 9.27 11.69 3.35
C ALA A 108 10.28 10.53 3.23
N VAL A 109 11.15 10.61 2.23
CA VAL A 109 12.26 9.67 2.03
C VAL A 109 13.52 10.24 2.64
N LEU A 110 14.12 9.52 3.59
CA LEU A 110 15.46 9.82 4.11
C LEU A 110 16.46 8.80 3.59
N ILE A 111 17.63 9.29 3.20
CA ILE A 111 18.70 8.50 2.57
C ILE A 111 20.02 8.80 3.26
N LEU A 112 20.72 7.75 3.71
CA LEU A 112 22.02 7.83 4.37
C LEU A 112 23.05 7.06 3.55
N PRO A 113 24.11 7.70 3.03
CA PRO A 113 25.25 7.02 2.44
C PRO A 113 26.05 6.29 3.53
N ILE A 114 26.34 5.01 3.31
CA ILE A 114 27.09 4.18 4.25
C ILE A 114 28.54 4.14 3.83
N PHE A 115 29.38 4.77 4.63
CA PHE A 115 30.83 4.86 4.39
C PHE A 115 31.59 3.68 4.98
N TYR A 116 32.59 3.19 4.23
CA TYR A 116 33.56 2.22 4.70
C TYR A 116 34.92 2.47 4.03
N GLY A 117 35.97 2.62 4.84
CA GLY A 117 37.30 2.96 4.32
C GLY A 117 37.42 4.35 3.70
N GLY A 118 36.50 5.28 4.01
CA GLY A 118 36.48 6.64 3.49
C GLY A 118 35.61 6.83 2.24
N GLU A 119 35.03 5.76 1.70
CA GLU A 119 34.19 5.80 0.49
C GLU A 119 32.75 5.37 0.79
N PRO A 120 31.72 5.93 0.11
CA PRO A 120 30.35 5.47 0.21
C PRO A 120 30.18 4.17 -0.56
N VAL A 121 29.91 3.08 0.15
CA VAL A 121 29.83 1.71 -0.41
C VAL A 121 28.41 1.21 -0.63
N MET A 122 27.46 1.74 0.09
CA MET A 122 26.03 1.38 0.06
C MET A 122 25.21 2.58 0.53
N PHE A 123 23.87 2.47 0.43
CA PHE A 123 22.94 3.41 1.02
C PHE A 123 21.89 2.68 1.85
N ALA A 124 21.50 3.29 2.97
CA ALA A 124 20.26 2.99 3.67
C ALA A 124 19.21 4.02 3.28
N ALA A 125 18.03 3.56 2.92
CA ALA A 125 16.91 4.43 2.59
C ALA A 125 15.66 4.00 3.37
N SER A 126 14.93 4.96 3.88
CA SER A 126 13.62 4.74 4.51
C SER A 126 12.63 5.79 4.05
N LYS A 127 11.38 5.38 3.95
CA LYS A 127 10.24 6.23 3.64
C LYS A 127 9.21 6.07 4.74
N ALA A 128 8.64 7.16 5.21
CA ALA A 128 7.64 7.16 6.25
C ALA A 128 6.62 8.28 6.03
N HIS A 129 5.36 7.97 6.30
CA HIS A 129 4.28 8.94 6.27
C HIS A 129 4.37 9.88 7.47
N TRP A 130 4.74 11.13 7.23
CA TRP A 130 4.72 12.17 8.28
C TRP A 130 3.31 12.73 8.44
N ASN A 131 2.86 12.78 9.66
CA ASN A 131 1.46 13.03 10.00
C ASN A 131 0.94 14.39 9.52
N ASP A 132 1.78 15.46 9.49
CA ASP A 132 1.44 16.78 8.95
C ASP A 132 2.70 17.53 8.52
N ILE A 133 2.70 18.02 7.30
CA ILE A 133 3.76 18.85 6.68
C ILE A 133 3.19 20.13 6.08
N GLY A 134 2.03 20.59 6.53
CA GLY A 134 1.34 21.77 6.03
C GLY A 134 0.33 21.45 4.92
N GLY A 135 0.18 22.38 4.00
CA GLY A 135 -0.84 22.27 2.95
C GLY A 135 -2.21 22.79 3.37
N LYS A 136 -3.20 22.67 2.48
CA LYS A 136 -4.51 23.29 2.68
C LYS A 136 -5.37 22.59 3.72
N ASP A 137 -5.28 21.25 3.83
CA ASP A 137 -6.05 20.46 4.79
C ASP A 137 -5.13 19.89 5.88
N PRO A 138 -5.61 19.76 7.14
CA PRO A 138 -4.84 19.11 8.20
C PRO A 138 -4.55 17.64 7.87
N GLY A 139 -3.34 17.18 8.21
CA GLY A 139 -2.86 15.85 7.81
C GLY A 139 -2.22 15.84 6.44
N SER A 140 -2.18 16.98 5.75
CA SER A 140 -1.41 17.25 4.53
C SER A 140 -1.79 16.45 3.29
N TRP A 141 -2.89 15.68 3.30
CA TRP A 141 -3.47 15.16 2.08
C TRP A 141 -4.94 15.59 1.95
N SER A 142 -5.37 15.83 0.73
CA SER A 142 -6.66 16.43 0.45
C SER A 142 -7.32 15.80 -0.77
N PRO A 143 -8.49 15.15 -0.60
CA PRO A 143 -9.27 14.65 -1.73
C PRO A 143 -9.81 15.75 -2.66
N SER A 144 -9.65 17.02 -2.30
CA SER A 144 -10.11 18.17 -3.09
C SER A 144 -8.99 19.07 -3.59
N ALA A 145 -7.73 18.61 -3.56
CA ALA A 145 -6.61 19.32 -4.16
C ALA A 145 -6.73 19.36 -5.69
N THR A 146 -6.32 20.48 -6.30
CA THR A 146 -6.32 20.69 -7.75
C THR A 146 -4.94 20.99 -8.32
N ASP A 147 -3.95 21.14 -7.46
CA ASP A 147 -2.53 21.24 -7.79
C ASP A 147 -1.67 20.79 -6.60
N ILE A 148 -0.43 20.38 -6.90
CA ILE A 148 0.54 19.86 -5.94
C ILE A 148 0.91 20.85 -4.84
N TYR A 149 0.80 22.16 -5.07
CA TYR A 149 1.17 23.21 -4.10
C TYR A 149 0.18 23.32 -2.94
N GLN A 150 -0.99 22.72 -3.06
CA GLN A 150 -1.99 22.63 -2.00
C GLN A 150 -1.70 21.51 -0.98
N GLU A 151 -0.77 20.60 -1.29
CA GLU A 151 -0.58 19.32 -0.59
C GLU A 151 0.52 19.37 0.48
N GLY A 152 1.21 20.49 0.67
CA GLY A 152 2.20 20.67 1.71
C GLY A 152 3.57 21.10 1.19
N ILE A 153 4.57 21.08 2.10
CA ILE A 153 5.94 21.46 1.77
C ILE A 153 6.61 20.43 0.88
N GLN A 154 7.34 20.89 -0.13
CA GLN A 154 8.11 20.05 -1.05
C GLN A 154 9.60 20.19 -0.77
N PHE A 155 10.26 19.08 -0.54
CA PHE A 155 11.71 18.99 -0.46
C PHE A 155 12.26 18.36 -1.73
N PRO A 156 12.96 19.08 -2.61
CA PRO A 156 13.85 18.45 -3.58
C PRO A 156 14.96 17.74 -2.80
N VAL A 157 15.73 16.87 -3.46
CA VAL A 157 16.84 16.20 -2.76
C VAL A 157 17.77 17.22 -2.12
N VAL A 158 17.81 17.30 -0.77
CA VAL A 158 18.65 18.23 0.01
C VAL A 158 19.25 17.52 1.22
N LYS A 159 20.38 18.02 1.73
CA LYS A 159 21.03 17.49 2.95
C LYS A 159 20.26 17.98 4.19
N LEU A 160 19.53 17.06 4.82
CA LEU A 160 18.84 17.29 6.11
C LEU A 160 19.83 17.25 7.29
N PHE A 161 20.86 16.38 7.18
CA PHE A 161 22.01 16.38 8.07
C PHE A 161 23.27 16.56 7.20
N ASN A 162 24.18 17.41 7.66
CA ASN A 162 25.49 17.62 7.05
C ASN A 162 26.54 17.01 7.98
N ALA A 163 27.24 15.98 7.55
CA ALA A 163 28.27 15.27 8.32
C ALA A 163 27.84 14.98 9.78
N GLY A 164 26.59 14.56 9.95
CA GLY A 164 26.01 14.19 11.25
C GLY A 164 25.25 15.29 11.98
N GLU A 165 25.40 16.56 11.60
CA GLU A 165 24.75 17.72 12.24
C GLU A 165 23.45 18.10 11.52
N GLU A 166 22.36 18.34 12.28
CA GLU A 166 21.07 18.75 11.73
C GLU A 166 21.21 20.11 10.99
N ASN A 167 20.66 20.19 9.78
CA ASN A 167 20.49 21.45 9.06
C ASN A 167 19.32 22.23 9.69
N ARG A 168 19.65 23.14 10.59
CA ARG A 168 18.65 23.91 11.36
C ARG A 168 17.68 24.69 10.50
N ASP A 169 18.13 25.24 9.38
CA ASP A 169 17.27 26.03 8.51
C ASP A 169 16.14 25.16 7.92
N ILE A 170 16.45 23.93 7.49
CA ILE A 170 15.45 22.97 6.98
C ILE A 170 14.50 22.53 8.11
N VAL A 171 15.04 22.24 9.29
CA VAL A 171 14.25 21.84 10.47
C VAL A 171 13.29 22.95 10.88
N ASP A 172 13.75 24.20 10.91
CA ASP A 172 12.94 25.37 11.27
C ASP A 172 11.85 25.65 10.22
N ILE A 173 12.15 25.47 8.92
CA ILE A 173 11.17 25.59 7.84
C ILE A 173 10.09 24.49 7.99
N LEU A 174 10.49 23.23 8.21
CA LEU A 174 9.56 22.11 8.41
C LEU A 174 8.66 22.36 9.63
N ALA A 175 9.25 22.76 10.77
CA ALA A 175 8.50 23.06 11.98
C ALA A 175 7.48 24.20 11.80
N ARG A 176 7.82 25.20 10.99
CA ARG A 176 6.95 26.37 10.76
C ARG A 176 5.77 26.06 9.84
N ASN A 177 5.90 25.08 8.97
CA ASN A 177 4.87 24.72 8.01
C ASN A 177 3.87 23.68 8.54
N GLY A 178 4.26 22.82 9.49
CA GLY A 178 3.39 21.81 10.10
C GLY A 178 2.52 22.34 11.24
N ARG A 179 1.37 21.72 11.47
CA ARG A 179 0.44 22.03 12.58
C ARG A 179 0.84 21.34 13.88
N ILE A 180 1.58 20.22 13.79
CA ILE A 180 2.05 19.40 14.92
C ILE A 180 3.57 19.19 14.85
N PRO A 181 4.38 20.27 14.87
CA PRO A 181 5.81 20.22 14.55
C PRO A 181 6.62 19.29 15.45
N GLU A 182 6.29 19.20 16.74
CA GLU A 182 7.02 18.32 17.67
C GLU A 182 6.90 16.84 17.29
N MET A 183 5.72 16.42 16.82
CA MET A 183 5.47 15.05 16.35
C MET A 183 6.24 14.80 15.05
N THR A 184 6.10 15.65 14.05
CA THR A 184 6.78 15.53 12.75
C THR A 184 8.31 15.51 12.90
N LEU A 185 8.88 16.41 13.71
CA LEU A 185 10.32 16.42 13.98
C LEU A 185 10.77 15.20 14.79
N GLY A 186 9.93 14.70 15.69
CA GLY A 186 10.18 13.46 16.42
C GLY A 186 10.28 12.26 15.48
N ASP A 187 9.37 12.14 14.52
CA ASP A 187 9.35 11.08 13.50
C ASP A 187 10.54 11.20 12.53
N MET A 188 10.86 12.41 12.09
CA MET A 188 12.06 12.70 11.29
C MET A 188 13.34 12.18 11.99
N ARG A 189 13.50 12.46 13.30
CA ARG A 189 14.67 12.02 14.08
C ARG A 189 14.68 10.51 14.31
N ALA A 190 13.51 9.90 14.53
CA ALA A 190 13.37 8.45 14.63
C ALA A 190 13.79 7.76 13.32
N GLN A 191 13.35 8.31 12.18
CA GLN A 191 13.71 7.83 10.85
C GLN A 191 15.22 7.96 10.61
N ALA A 192 15.83 9.11 10.91
CA ALA A 192 17.29 9.31 10.82
C ALA A 192 18.07 8.36 11.73
N ALA A 193 17.57 8.09 12.95
CA ALA A 193 18.19 7.13 13.87
C ALA A 193 18.13 5.68 13.35
N SER A 194 17.03 5.30 12.69
CA SER A 194 16.86 3.98 12.08
C SER A 194 17.88 3.74 10.95
N LEU A 195 18.12 4.72 10.10
CA LEU A 195 19.15 4.65 9.04
C LEU A 195 20.55 4.38 9.64
N ARG A 196 20.88 5.06 10.74
CA ARG A 196 22.16 4.84 11.45
C ARG A 196 22.27 3.44 12.05
N VAL A 197 21.14 2.78 12.38
CA VAL A 197 21.15 1.35 12.79
C VAL A 197 21.63 0.48 11.63
N ALA A 198 21.07 0.65 10.44
CA ALA A 198 21.47 -0.09 9.25
C ALA A 198 22.94 0.16 8.90
N ALA A 199 23.41 1.41 8.90
CA ALA A 199 24.81 1.76 8.62
C ALA A 199 25.78 1.00 9.52
N ARG A 200 25.54 1.03 10.83
CA ARG A 200 26.37 0.27 11.80
C ARG A 200 26.36 -1.25 11.56
N ARG A 201 25.22 -1.79 11.07
CA ARG A 201 25.13 -3.24 10.75
C ARG A 201 25.92 -3.56 9.50
N VAL A 202 25.80 -2.79 8.44
CA VAL A 202 26.56 -2.95 7.20
C VAL A 202 28.06 -2.85 7.47
N GLN A 203 28.50 -1.84 8.23
CA GLN A 203 29.92 -1.69 8.62
C GLN A 203 30.44 -2.92 9.40
N LYS A 204 29.63 -3.50 10.31
CA LYS A 204 29.99 -4.75 11.00
C LYS A 204 30.11 -5.94 10.05
N ILE A 205 29.27 -6.04 9.02
CA ILE A 205 29.35 -7.08 8.00
C ILE A 205 30.65 -6.90 7.20
N CYS A 206 30.97 -5.68 6.75
CA CYS A 206 32.21 -5.38 6.04
C CYS A 206 33.46 -5.65 6.89
N ASN A 207 33.44 -5.30 8.18
CA ASN A 207 34.52 -5.60 9.11
C ASN A 207 34.76 -7.11 9.30
N LYS A 208 33.68 -7.91 9.30
CA LYS A 208 33.76 -9.36 9.52
C LYS A 208 34.24 -10.13 8.28
N TYR A 209 33.76 -9.77 7.10
CA TYR A 209 33.96 -10.55 5.89
C TYR A 209 34.93 -9.89 4.89
N GLY A 210 35.29 -8.63 5.10
CA GLY A 210 36.02 -7.79 4.15
C GLY A 210 35.09 -7.18 3.09
N LEU A 211 35.34 -5.91 2.71
CA LEU A 211 34.50 -5.18 1.75
C LEU A 211 34.39 -5.90 0.40
N ASP A 212 35.52 -6.35 -0.17
CA ASP A 212 35.53 -7.04 -1.47
C ASP A 212 34.64 -8.29 -1.47
N THR A 213 34.68 -9.08 -0.38
CA THR A 213 33.83 -10.27 -0.22
C THR A 213 32.35 -9.90 -0.17
N VAL A 214 32.01 -8.81 0.53
CA VAL A 214 30.62 -8.33 0.63
C VAL A 214 30.10 -7.87 -0.72
N LEU A 215 30.87 -7.04 -1.43
CA LEU A 215 30.48 -6.52 -2.76
C LEU A 215 30.36 -7.64 -3.79
N GLU A 216 31.31 -8.59 -3.81
CA GLU A 216 31.22 -9.74 -4.71
C GLU A 216 30.03 -10.66 -4.37
N SER A 217 29.69 -10.84 -3.08
CA SER A 217 28.50 -11.56 -2.65
C SER A 217 27.21 -10.90 -3.13
N ILE A 218 27.13 -9.58 -3.10
CA ILE A 218 26.02 -8.80 -3.65
C ILE A 218 25.85 -9.08 -5.15
N GLU A 219 26.93 -9.05 -5.93
CA GLU A 219 26.87 -9.35 -7.36
C GLU A 219 26.44 -10.79 -7.66
N VAL A 220 26.86 -11.75 -6.84
CA VAL A 220 26.39 -13.15 -6.94
C VAL A 220 24.90 -13.22 -6.65
N TYR A 221 24.45 -12.60 -5.57
CA TYR A 221 23.07 -12.59 -5.13
C TYR A 221 22.14 -11.93 -6.16
N LEU A 222 22.51 -10.80 -6.75
CA LEU A 222 21.72 -10.15 -7.81
C LEU A 222 21.58 -11.06 -9.04
N ARG A 223 22.68 -11.76 -9.45
CA ARG A 223 22.60 -12.75 -10.54
C ARG A 223 21.69 -13.93 -10.21
N GLN A 224 21.72 -14.43 -8.96
CA GLN A 224 20.83 -15.49 -8.49
C GLN A 224 19.38 -15.07 -8.56
N GLY A 225 19.05 -13.85 -8.10
CA GLY A 225 17.68 -13.30 -8.19
C GLY A 225 17.15 -13.27 -9.63
N ARG A 226 17.99 -12.82 -10.58
CA ARG A 226 17.63 -12.88 -12.01
C ARG A 226 17.40 -14.30 -12.51
N GLN A 227 18.26 -15.24 -12.14
CA GLN A 227 18.12 -16.65 -12.55
C GLN A 227 16.86 -17.28 -11.97
N GLU A 228 16.54 -17.00 -10.72
CA GLU A 228 15.31 -17.44 -10.06
C GLU A 228 14.08 -16.88 -10.76
N ALA A 229 14.05 -15.57 -11.01
CA ALA A 229 12.95 -14.91 -11.70
C ALA A 229 12.69 -15.52 -13.10
N LEU A 230 13.74 -15.72 -13.90
CA LEU A 230 13.62 -16.32 -15.23
C LEU A 230 13.18 -17.80 -15.16
N ALA A 231 13.63 -18.56 -14.15
CA ALA A 231 13.22 -19.93 -13.97
C ALA A 231 11.74 -20.07 -13.61
N GLU A 232 11.21 -19.14 -12.82
CA GLU A 232 9.79 -19.10 -12.46
C GLU A 232 8.93 -18.53 -13.60
N LEU A 233 9.42 -17.50 -14.31
CA LEU A 233 8.73 -16.89 -15.44
C LEU A 233 8.44 -17.92 -16.56
N ARG A 234 9.41 -18.79 -16.87
CA ARG A 234 9.28 -19.87 -17.87
C ARG A 234 8.24 -20.92 -17.53
N LYS A 235 7.70 -20.94 -16.31
CA LYS A 235 6.59 -21.83 -15.92
C LYS A 235 5.22 -21.23 -16.20
N LEU A 236 5.16 -19.94 -16.49
CA LEU A 236 3.93 -19.24 -16.80
C LEU A 236 3.56 -19.43 -18.27
N PRO A 237 2.26 -19.41 -18.61
CA PRO A 237 1.84 -19.49 -20.00
C PRO A 237 2.26 -18.22 -20.76
N GLU A 238 2.96 -18.43 -21.89
CA GLU A 238 3.30 -17.33 -22.81
C GLU A 238 2.05 -16.76 -23.46
N GLY A 239 2.06 -15.45 -23.73
CA GLY A 239 0.95 -14.80 -24.40
C GLY A 239 0.85 -13.31 -24.10
N VAL A 240 -0.21 -12.72 -24.63
CA VAL A 240 -0.63 -11.33 -24.36
C VAL A 240 -2.00 -11.36 -23.73
N TYR A 241 -2.13 -10.74 -22.57
CA TYR A 241 -3.34 -10.74 -21.74
C TYR A 241 -3.76 -9.30 -21.49
N GLU A 242 -5.01 -8.97 -21.81
CA GLU A 242 -5.51 -7.60 -21.65
C GLU A 242 -6.65 -7.54 -20.64
N ALA A 243 -6.71 -6.43 -19.91
CA ALA A 243 -7.85 -6.07 -19.09
C ALA A 243 -8.05 -4.56 -19.04
N GLU A 244 -9.24 -4.16 -18.65
CA GLU A 244 -9.57 -2.77 -18.35
C GLU A 244 -10.53 -2.67 -17.17
N GLU A 245 -10.41 -1.57 -16.45
CA GLU A 245 -11.25 -1.19 -15.32
C GLU A 245 -11.51 0.32 -15.33
N TYR A 246 -12.33 0.76 -14.38
CA TYR A 246 -12.67 2.17 -14.23
C TYR A 246 -12.51 2.60 -12.76
N ILE A 247 -11.72 3.67 -12.55
CA ILE A 247 -11.73 4.42 -11.30
C ILE A 247 -13.02 5.25 -11.28
N ASP A 248 -13.65 5.37 -10.12
CA ASP A 248 -14.99 5.94 -9.96
C ASP A 248 -15.20 7.32 -10.59
N ASP A 249 -14.20 8.21 -10.45
CA ASP A 249 -14.17 9.56 -10.99
C ASP A 249 -12.75 10.15 -10.96
N ASP A 250 -12.58 11.40 -11.37
CA ASP A 250 -11.30 12.13 -11.41
C ASP A 250 -10.81 12.64 -10.04
N GLY A 251 -11.44 12.25 -8.94
CA GLY A 251 -11.20 12.73 -7.57
C GLY A 251 -12.04 13.95 -7.18
N LEU A 252 -12.70 14.61 -8.11
CA LEU A 252 -13.55 15.79 -7.89
C LEU A 252 -15.02 15.58 -8.32
N GLY A 253 -15.41 14.32 -8.60
CA GLY A 253 -16.77 13.94 -9.00
C GLY A 253 -17.02 14.04 -10.51
N GLY A 254 -15.96 13.97 -11.34
CA GLY A 254 -16.04 13.93 -12.79
C GLY A 254 -16.45 12.56 -13.34
N ASP A 255 -16.15 12.34 -14.63
CA ASP A 255 -16.38 11.07 -15.30
C ASP A 255 -15.43 9.97 -14.79
N PRO A 256 -15.82 8.67 -14.90
CA PRO A 256 -14.95 7.57 -14.60
C PRO A 256 -13.66 7.58 -15.42
N VAL A 257 -12.54 7.23 -14.79
CA VAL A 257 -11.24 7.19 -15.45
C VAL A 257 -10.90 5.76 -15.83
N ARG A 258 -10.70 5.51 -17.12
CA ARG A 258 -10.34 4.19 -17.63
C ARG A 258 -8.90 3.84 -17.26
N VAL A 259 -8.70 2.63 -16.78
CA VAL A 259 -7.40 1.97 -16.61
C VAL A 259 -7.33 0.78 -17.54
N LYS A 260 -6.28 0.71 -18.36
CA LYS A 260 -6.06 -0.41 -19.29
C LYS A 260 -4.66 -0.97 -19.13
N VAL A 261 -4.52 -2.29 -19.26
CA VAL A 261 -3.23 -2.98 -19.29
C VAL A 261 -3.20 -4.02 -20.41
N ALA A 262 -2.01 -4.20 -20.99
CA ALA A 262 -1.63 -5.39 -21.75
C ALA A 262 -0.40 -6.03 -21.08
N VAL A 263 -0.52 -7.26 -20.61
CA VAL A 263 0.57 -8.03 -20.01
C VAL A 263 1.09 -9.03 -21.03
N THR A 264 2.39 -8.92 -21.38
CA THR A 264 3.04 -9.88 -22.27
C THR A 264 4.00 -10.74 -21.47
N ILE A 265 3.83 -12.05 -21.55
CA ILE A 265 4.71 -13.05 -20.93
C ILE A 265 5.47 -13.79 -22.01
N SER A 266 6.80 -13.85 -21.90
CA SER A 266 7.70 -14.63 -22.73
C SER A 266 8.73 -15.36 -21.85
N ASP A 267 9.61 -16.16 -22.46
CA ASP A 267 10.66 -16.91 -21.75
C ASP A 267 11.65 -16.05 -20.96
N ASP A 268 11.81 -14.78 -21.32
CA ASP A 268 12.85 -13.89 -20.79
C ASP A 268 12.35 -12.49 -20.37
N GLU A 269 11.11 -12.13 -20.69
CA GLU A 269 10.49 -10.84 -20.31
C GLU A 269 9.06 -10.99 -19.80
N PHE A 270 8.74 -10.17 -18.81
CA PHE A 270 7.38 -9.88 -18.36
C PHE A 270 7.12 -8.40 -18.58
N VAL A 271 6.27 -8.07 -19.56
CA VAL A 271 5.99 -6.67 -19.94
C VAL A 271 4.61 -6.27 -19.42
N ILE A 272 4.54 -5.18 -18.69
CA ILE A 272 3.29 -4.52 -18.29
C ILE A 272 3.18 -3.23 -19.07
N ASP A 273 2.19 -3.12 -19.96
CA ASP A 273 1.96 -1.96 -20.80
C ASP A 273 0.59 -1.32 -20.47
N TYR A 274 0.63 -0.13 -19.89
CA TYR A 274 -0.56 0.66 -19.53
C TYR A 274 -1.05 1.58 -20.65
N THR A 275 -0.63 1.37 -21.90
CA THR A 275 -1.10 2.16 -23.05
C THR A 275 -2.62 2.07 -23.20
N GLY A 276 -3.27 3.23 -23.28
CA GLY A 276 -4.74 3.35 -23.34
C GLY A 276 -5.41 3.65 -22.00
N THR A 277 -4.63 3.79 -20.91
CA THR A 277 -5.10 4.36 -19.63
C THR A 277 -5.47 5.83 -19.81
N GLY A 278 -6.46 6.30 -19.06
CA GLY A 278 -7.02 7.65 -19.11
C GLY A 278 -6.02 8.76 -18.81
N PRO A 279 -6.35 10.01 -19.17
CA PRO A 279 -5.44 11.14 -19.04
C PRO A 279 -5.20 11.52 -17.57
N THR A 280 -4.20 12.39 -17.35
CA THR A 280 -3.99 13.08 -16.07
C THR A 280 -5.29 13.71 -15.58
N CYS A 281 -5.65 13.43 -14.32
CA CYS A 281 -6.85 13.92 -13.68
C CYS A 281 -6.65 15.31 -13.10
N ARG A 282 -7.74 16.07 -13.02
CA ARG A 282 -7.77 17.38 -12.37
C ARG A 282 -7.68 17.24 -10.84
N GLY A 283 -8.28 16.19 -10.29
CA GLY A 283 -8.24 15.87 -8.87
C GLY A 283 -7.00 15.06 -8.46
N PRO A 284 -6.81 14.81 -7.17
CA PRO A 284 -5.54 14.35 -6.60
C PRO A 284 -5.32 12.83 -6.66
N ILE A 285 -6.07 12.13 -7.50
CA ILE A 285 -5.97 10.67 -7.67
C ILE A 285 -4.84 10.24 -8.60
N ASN A 286 -4.05 11.16 -9.14
CA ASN A 286 -2.95 10.81 -10.03
C ASN A 286 -1.85 10.07 -9.28
N SER A 287 -1.31 9.01 -9.87
CA SER A 287 -0.17 8.27 -9.33
C SER A 287 1.12 8.71 -10.00
N PRO A 288 2.13 9.15 -9.25
CA PRO A 288 3.47 9.37 -9.78
C PRO A 288 4.01 8.11 -10.45
N LEU A 289 4.83 8.28 -11.49
CA LEU A 289 5.43 7.16 -12.22
C LEU A 289 6.16 6.17 -11.30
N SER A 290 6.90 6.68 -10.31
CA SER A 290 7.63 5.86 -9.34
C SER A 290 6.71 4.90 -8.57
N VAL A 291 5.51 5.35 -8.19
CA VAL A 291 4.52 4.53 -7.47
C VAL A 291 4.03 3.41 -8.38
N VAL A 292 3.63 3.73 -9.61
CA VAL A 292 3.16 2.73 -10.58
C VAL A 292 4.25 1.69 -10.87
N MET A 293 5.53 2.11 -10.95
CA MET A 293 6.66 1.20 -11.08
C MET A 293 6.79 0.26 -9.87
N SER A 294 6.55 0.76 -8.66
CA SER A 294 6.56 -0.05 -7.45
C SER A 294 5.43 -1.07 -7.42
N THR A 295 4.22 -0.63 -7.76
CA THR A 295 3.04 -1.50 -7.84
C THR A 295 3.18 -2.55 -8.95
N ALA A 296 3.79 -2.21 -10.08
CA ALA A 296 4.13 -3.18 -11.13
C ALA A 296 5.14 -4.24 -10.63
N LYS A 297 6.16 -3.86 -9.84
CA LYS A 297 7.09 -4.81 -9.19
C LYS A 297 6.35 -5.74 -8.23
N PHE A 298 5.44 -5.20 -7.43
CA PHE A 298 4.60 -5.98 -6.52
C PHE A 298 3.71 -6.98 -7.29
N ALA A 299 3.00 -6.53 -8.32
CA ALA A 299 2.16 -7.39 -9.14
C ALA A 299 2.99 -8.49 -9.84
N TYR A 300 4.16 -8.14 -10.40
CA TYR A 300 5.10 -9.09 -10.97
C TYR A 300 5.54 -10.15 -9.96
N GLN A 301 5.99 -9.74 -8.78
CA GLN A 301 6.46 -10.67 -7.74
C GLN A 301 5.36 -11.63 -7.29
N SER A 302 4.14 -11.12 -7.08
CA SER A 302 2.99 -11.94 -6.65
C SER A 302 2.65 -13.06 -7.65
N ILE A 303 2.92 -12.83 -8.94
CA ILE A 303 2.63 -13.78 -10.02
C ILE A 303 3.82 -14.69 -10.31
N VAL A 304 5.03 -14.14 -10.41
CA VAL A 304 6.22 -14.90 -10.82
C VAL A 304 6.75 -15.75 -9.68
N ALA A 305 7.03 -15.16 -8.52
CA ALA A 305 7.58 -15.87 -7.37
C ALA A 305 7.24 -15.16 -6.05
N PRO A 306 6.04 -15.39 -5.47
CA PRO A 306 5.56 -14.64 -4.30
C PRO A 306 6.41 -14.83 -3.04
N HIS A 307 7.22 -15.87 -2.97
CA HIS A 307 8.06 -16.18 -1.81
C HIS A 307 9.56 -15.91 -2.03
N ALA A 308 9.94 -15.37 -3.19
CA ALA A 308 11.33 -15.01 -3.45
C ALA A 308 11.76 -13.80 -2.61
N ASP A 309 13.05 -13.74 -2.25
CA ASP A 309 13.64 -12.55 -1.64
C ASP A 309 13.88 -11.50 -2.75
N PRO A 310 13.09 -10.40 -2.81
CA PRO A 310 13.19 -9.44 -3.90
C PRO A 310 14.50 -8.65 -3.86
N ASN A 311 15.07 -8.42 -5.04
CA ASN A 311 16.23 -7.56 -5.26
C ASN A 311 16.22 -7.05 -6.69
N GLU A 312 17.10 -6.10 -7.04
CA GLU A 312 17.15 -5.52 -8.39
C GLU A 312 17.34 -6.58 -9.49
N GLY A 313 18.08 -7.64 -9.21
CA GLY A 313 18.27 -8.76 -10.14
C GLY A 313 16.98 -9.54 -10.41
N PHE A 314 16.19 -9.77 -9.37
CA PHE A 314 14.89 -10.44 -9.47
C PHE A 314 13.91 -9.66 -10.37
N PHE A 315 13.91 -8.33 -10.29
CA PHE A 315 13.05 -7.48 -11.11
C PHE A 315 13.60 -7.21 -12.53
N SER A 316 14.80 -7.69 -12.85
CA SER A 316 15.43 -7.40 -14.15
C SER A 316 14.69 -7.94 -15.40
N PRO A 317 13.84 -9.02 -15.34
CA PRO A 317 13.00 -9.41 -16.46
C PRO A 317 11.72 -8.59 -16.62
N LEU A 318 11.37 -7.76 -15.62
CA LEU A 318 10.19 -6.90 -15.68
C LEU A 318 10.48 -5.65 -16.52
N ARG A 319 9.60 -5.37 -17.48
CA ARG A 319 9.55 -4.12 -18.23
C ARG A 319 8.18 -3.48 -18.08
N VAL A 320 8.13 -2.19 -17.71
CA VAL A 320 6.89 -1.44 -17.52
C VAL A 320 6.85 -0.29 -18.50
N ILE A 321 5.72 -0.12 -19.19
CA ILE A 321 5.45 0.96 -20.14
C ILE A 321 4.29 1.78 -19.59
N VAL A 322 4.57 3.04 -19.26
CA VAL A 322 3.57 3.97 -18.71
C VAL A 322 3.60 5.25 -19.56
N PRO A 323 2.61 5.49 -20.40
CA PRO A 323 2.56 6.69 -21.23
C PRO A 323 2.50 7.97 -20.38
N GLU A 324 3.19 9.01 -20.84
CA GLU A 324 3.13 10.34 -20.24
C GLU A 324 1.73 10.96 -20.35
N ASP A 325 1.44 11.92 -19.48
CA ASP A 325 0.17 12.66 -19.42
C ASP A 325 -1.07 11.76 -19.15
N THR A 326 -0.84 10.61 -18.50
CA THR A 326 -1.89 9.73 -17.97
C THR A 326 -2.04 9.87 -16.46
N VAL A 327 -3.14 9.31 -15.91
CA VAL A 327 -3.35 9.22 -14.45
C VAL A 327 -2.21 8.47 -13.74
N PHE A 328 -1.45 7.63 -14.46
CA PHE A 328 -0.30 6.85 -13.98
C PHE A 328 1.06 7.49 -14.23
N ASN A 329 1.11 8.60 -14.92
CA ASN A 329 2.34 9.35 -15.19
C ASN A 329 2.01 10.84 -15.42
N PRO A 330 1.46 11.50 -14.41
CA PRO A 330 1.06 12.90 -14.49
C PRO A 330 2.30 13.81 -14.57
N LYS A 331 2.08 15.02 -15.08
CA LYS A 331 3.08 16.08 -15.07
C LYS A 331 2.74 17.15 -14.04
N ARG A 332 3.77 17.74 -13.44
CA ARG A 332 3.63 18.91 -12.58
C ARG A 332 2.86 20.02 -13.30
N PRO A 333 1.86 20.70 -12.69
CA PRO A 333 1.58 20.69 -11.24
C PRO A 333 0.42 19.78 -10.81
N ALA A 334 0.16 18.66 -11.49
CA ALA A 334 -0.96 17.79 -11.15
C ALA A 334 -0.92 17.38 -9.66
N PRO A 335 -2.07 17.34 -8.95
CA PRO A 335 -2.13 16.92 -7.57
C PRO A 335 -2.05 15.38 -7.46
N VAL A 336 -1.47 14.87 -6.36
CA VAL A 336 -1.22 13.43 -6.16
C VAL A 336 -1.56 12.96 -4.73
N SER A 337 -2.17 13.79 -3.90
CA SER A 337 -2.28 13.52 -2.46
C SER A 337 -3.10 12.28 -2.10
N THR A 338 -3.97 11.80 -2.98
CA THR A 338 -4.71 10.54 -2.84
C THR A 338 -4.36 9.54 -3.94
N TYR A 339 -3.08 9.44 -4.29
CA TYR A 339 -2.54 8.60 -5.38
C TYR A 339 -3.00 7.14 -5.31
N TRP A 340 -3.22 6.61 -4.11
CA TRP A 340 -3.67 5.23 -3.91
C TRP A 340 -5.03 4.91 -4.56
N GLU A 341 -5.83 5.93 -4.86
CA GLU A 341 -7.10 5.76 -5.57
C GLU A 341 -6.93 5.38 -7.04
N SER A 342 -5.74 5.52 -7.60
CA SER A 342 -5.41 5.03 -8.93
C SER A 342 -4.29 3.98 -8.92
N ASP A 343 -3.29 4.11 -8.06
CA ASP A 343 -2.16 3.18 -7.97
C ASP A 343 -2.60 1.73 -7.71
N ALA A 344 -3.52 1.54 -6.77
CA ALA A 344 -4.04 0.21 -6.46
C ALA A 344 -4.68 -0.47 -7.69
N TYR A 345 -5.31 0.30 -8.59
CA TYR A 345 -5.84 -0.22 -9.86
C TYR A 345 -4.73 -0.65 -10.82
N ALA A 346 -3.53 -0.05 -10.75
CA ALA A 346 -2.42 -0.48 -11.59
C ALA A 346 -2.02 -1.94 -11.32
N GLY A 347 -2.08 -2.37 -10.06
CA GLY A 347 -1.85 -3.77 -9.68
C GLY A 347 -3.04 -4.68 -10.01
N ASP A 348 -4.25 -4.25 -9.63
CA ASP A 348 -5.48 -5.04 -9.76
C ASP A 348 -5.80 -5.38 -11.22
N VAL A 349 -5.61 -4.43 -12.14
CA VAL A 349 -5.86 -4.67 -13.57
C VAL A 349 -4.85 -5.67 -14.17
N VAL A 350 -3.62 -5.76 -13.65
CA VAL A 350 -2.64 -6.80 -14.02
C VAL A 350 -3.12 -8.17 -13.56
N TRP A 351 -3.60 -8.27 -12.33
CA TRP A 351 -4.19 -9.51 -11.81
C TRP A 351 -5.41 -9.92 -12.62
N ARG A 352 -6.30 -8.98 -12.93
CA ARG A 352 -7.49 -9.24 -13.75
C ARG A 352 -7.13 -9.74 -15.14
N ALA A 353 -6.12 -9.16 -15.79
CA ALA A 353 -5.64 -9.60 -17.10
C ALA A 353 -5.14 -11.06 -17.08
N LEU A 354 -4.54 -11.48 -15.99
CA LEU A 354 -3.93 -12.80 -15.85
C LEU A 354 -4.84 -13.85 -15.17
N ALA A 355 -6.03 -13.46 -14.71
CA ALA A 355 -6.89 -14.28 -13.87
C ALA A 355 -7.28 -15.64 -14.51
N GLU A 356 -7.50 -15.67 -15.83
CA GLU A 356 -7.80 -16.92 -16.55
C GLU A 356 -6.54 -17.75 -16.86
N ALA A 357 -5.40 -17.06 -17.07
CA ALA A 357 -4.15 -17.72 -17.45
C ALA A 357 -3.43 -18.38 -16.26
N VAL A 358 -3.49 -17.76 -15.08
CA VAL A 358 -2.83 -18.25 -13.86
C VAL A 358 -3.78 -18.25 -12.64
N PRO A 359 -4.91 -18.98 -12.74
CA PRO A 359 -6.00 -18.92 -11.73
C PRO A 359 -5.58 -19.39 -10.33
N ASP A 360 -4.45 -20.07 -10.20
CA ASP A 360 -3.91 -20.52 -8.91
C ASP A 360 -3.02 -19.46 -8.24
N ARG A 361 -2.72 -18.34 -8.94
CA ARG A 361 -1.84 -17.27 -8.47
C ARG A 361 -2.55 -15.94 -8.26
N VAL A 362 -3.78 -15.80 -8.74
CA VAL A 362 -4.60 -14.58 -8.60
C VAL A 362 -5.93 -14.88 -7.95
N THR A 363 -6.52 -13.88 -7.33
CA THR A 363 -7.86 -13.93 -6.73
C THR A 363 -8.84 -13.09 -7.54
N ALA A 364 -10.12 -13.17 -7.24
CA ALA A 364 -11.10 -12.16 -7.63
C ALA A 364 -10.73 -10.79 -7.04
N GLY A 365 -11.39 -9.73 -7.47
CA GLY A 365 -11.13 -8.36 -7.03
C GLY A 365 -11.31 -8.17 -5.53
N HIS A 366 -10.53 -7.28 -4.93
CA HIS A 366 -10.63 -6.92 -3.52
C HIS A 366 -11.14 -5.47 -3.37
N PHE A 367 -11.43 -5.01 -2.15
CA PHE A 367 -11.99 -3.67 -1.86
C PHE A 367 -11.10 -2.51 -2.34
N LEU A 368 -9.84 -2.74 -2.61
CA LEU A 368 -8.82 -2.03 -3.35
C LEU A 368 -8.35 -0.70 -2.76
N SER A 369 -9.21 0.20 -2.34
CA SER A 369 -8.82 1.51 -1.80
C SER A 369 -8.12 1.36 -0.45
N VAL A 370 -7.13 2.22 -0.15
CA VAL A 370 -6.58 2.40 1.21
C VAL A 370 -7.68 2.81 2.19
N CYS A 371 -8.76 3.39 1.67
CA CYS A 371 -9.84 3.95 2.50
C CYS A 371 -9.27 4.86 3.59
N GLY A 372 -8.35 5.74 3.18
CA GLY A 372 -7.63 6.64 4.06
C GLY A 372 -8.56 7.62 4.76
N THR A 373 -8.34 7.83 6.05
CA THR A 373 -9.12 8.73 6.88
C THR A 373 -8.25 9.61 7.76
N ILE A 374 -8.69 10.87 7.94
CA ILE A 374 -8.15 11.79 8.93
C ILE A 374 -9.29 12.27 9.82
N VAL A 375 -9.11 12.20 11.13
CA VAL A 375 -9.92 12.90 12.11
C VAL A 375 -9.00 13.86 12.87
N CYS A 376 -9.29 15.17 12.83
CA CYS A 376 -8.39 16.16 13.36
C CYS A 376 -9.14 17.37 13.93
N GLY A 377 -8.45 18.20 14.71
CA GLY A 377 -9.00 19.40 15.29
C GLY A 377 -8.11 19.97 16.38
N ILE A 378 -8.66 20.90 17.15
CA ILE A 378 -8.05 21.37 18.40
C ILE A 378 -8.73 20.63 19.55
N ASP A 379 -7.96 19.87 20.32
CA ASP A 379 -8.44 19.17 21.50
C ASP A 379 -8.93 20.19 22.55
N ASP A 380 -10.19 20.10 22.96
CA ASP A 380 -10.81 21.03 23.91
C ASP A 380 -10.13 20.99 25.29
N ALA A 381 -9.55 19.86 25.67
CA ALA A 381 -8.89 19.69 26.97
C ALA A 381 -7.44 20.17 26.94
N ALA A 382 -6.71 19.89 25.87
CA ALA A 382 -5.30 20.23 25.72
C ALA A 382 -5.07 21.62 25.10
N GLY A 383 -6.01 22.11 24.28
CA GLY A 383 -5.86 23.34 23.51
C GLY A 383 -4.86 23.24 22.35
N GLU A 384 -4.50 22.02 21.95
CA GLU A 384 -3.51 21.73 20.92
C GLU A 384 -4.13 20.95 19.76
N TRP A 385 -3.47 20.97 18.59
CA TRP A 385 -3.88 20.15 17.45
C TRP A 385 -3.73 18.66 17.75
N PHE A 386 -4.79 17.90 17.43
CA PHE A 386 -4.70 16.47 17.25
C PHE A 386 -4.95 16.10 15.78
N ILE A 387 -4.26 15.11 15.27
CA ILE A 387 -4.42 14.58 13.91
C ILE A 387 -4.25 13.08 13.98
N SER A 388 -5.34 12.36 13.76
CA SER A 388 -5.37 10.90 13.60
C SER A 388 -5.41 10.57 12.12
N VAL A 389 -4.48 9.77 11.64
CA VAL A 389 -4.40 9.29 10.25
C VAL A 389 -4.35 7.78 10.27
N GLU A 390 -5.21 7.14 9.49
CA GLU A 390 -5.19 5.68 9.35
C GLU A 390 -5.76 5.19 8.02
N PRO A 391 -5.34 4.01 7.51
CA PRO A 391 -6.04 3.25 6.50
C PRO A 391 -7.23 2.51 7.13
N ASN A 392 -8.13 1.95 6.29
CA ASN A 392 -9.11 0.98 6.73
C ASN A 392 -8.90 -0.35 6.00
N ALA A 393 -9.21 -1.46 6.68
CA ALA A 393 -9.14 -2.79 6.12
C ALA A 393 -10.48 -3.19 5.49
N GLY A 394 -10.46 -4.08 4.50
CA GLY A 394 -11.65 -4.51 3.78
C GLY A 394 -11.60 -5.95 3.31
N GLY A 395 -12.57 -6.37 2.52
CA GLY A 395 -12.69 -7.73 2.02
C GLY A 395 -11.79 -8.01 0.81
N TRP A 396 -11.04 -9.11 0.87
CA TRP A 396 -10.24 -9.59 -0.25
C TRP A 396 -11.01 -10.58 -1.13
N GLY A 397 -10.69 -10.63 -2.42
CA GLY A 397 -11.31 -11.54 -3.36
C GLY A 397 -10.98 -13.01 -3.08
N ALA A 398 -11.91 -13.89 -3.39
CA ALA A 398 -11.73 -15.34 -3.32
C ALA A 398 -10.80 -15.85 -4.42
N GLY A 399 -10.11 -16.94 -4.14
CA GLY A 399 -9.26 -17.64 -5.10
C GLY A 399 -9.74 -19.07 -5.38
N ARG A 400 -9.09 -19.73 -6.34
CA ARG A 400 -9.37 -21.15 -6.60
C ARG A 400 -9.03 -21.98 -5.35
N GLY A 401 -10.05 -22.59 -4.74
CA GLY A 401 -9.89 -23.49 -3.61
C GLY A 401 -9.92 -22.82 -2.23
N LYS A 402 -10.07 -21.49 -2.17
CA LYS A 402 -10.13 -20.76 -0.87
C LYS A 402 -11.07 -19.56 -0.93
N PRO A 403 -11.78 -19.26 0.18
CA PRO A 403 -12.52 -17.99 0.31
C PRO A 403 -11.55 -16.79 0.35
N GLY A 404 -12.11 -15.60 0.18
CA GLY A 404 -11.39 -14.34 0.43
C GLY A 404 -11.15 -14.11 1.91
N GLU A 405 -10.10 -13.33 2.21
CA GLU A 405 -9.77 -12.97 3.60
C GLU A 405 -10.62 -11.79 4.08
N ASN A 406 -11.00 -11.82 5.36
CA ASN A 406 -11.80 -10.78 5.98
C ASN A 406 -10.91 -9.68 6.56
N GLY A 407 -11.26 -8.42 6.35
CA GLY A 407 -10.68 -7.30 7.08
C GLY A 407 -9.15 -7.16 6.93
N LEU A 408 -8.61 -7.33 5.72
CA LEU A 408 -7.21 -7.04 5.42
C LEU A 408 -7.05 -5.64 4.82
N VAL A 409 -5.88 -5.03 5.00
CA VAL A 409 -5.50 -3.79 4.33
C VAL A 409 -5.39 -3.98 2.81
N CYS A 410 -5.41 -2.91 2.05
CA CYS A 410 -5.30 -3.02 0.59
C CYS A 410 -3.92 -3.55 0.18
N SER A 411 -3.83 -4.14 -1.00
CA SER A 411 -2.61 -4.80 -1.49
C SER A 411 -1.41 -3.86 -1.62
N ALA A 412 -1.65 -2.59 -1.92
CA ALA A 412 -0.60 -1.58 -2.05
C ALA A 412 0.04 -1.21 -0.70
N ASP A 413 -0.70 -1.39 0.41
CA ASP A 413 -0.26 -1.06 1.77
C ASP A 413 0.50 -2.21 2.47
N GLY A 414 0.41 -3.43 1.95
CA GLY A 414 1.20 -4.57 2.44
C GLY A 414 1.06 -4.83 3.93
N GLU A 415 2.13 -4.62 4.70
CA GLU A 415 2.18 -4.89 6.13
C GLU A 415 1.85 -3.63 6.95
N THR A 416 0.67 -3.03 6.70
CA THR A 416 0.10 -2.02 7.58
C THR A 416 -1.01 -2.59 8.46
N TYR A 417 -1.34 -1.85 9.50
CA TYR A 417 -2.40 -2.18 10.45
C TYR A 417 -3.37 -1.00 10.57
N ILE A 418 -4.57 -1.27 11.02
CA ILE A 418 -5.52 -0.23 11.43
C ILE A 418 -5.25 0.18 12.87
N LEU A 419 -5.55 1.43 13.19
CA LEU A 419 -5.39 1.97 14.54
C LEU A 419 -6.26 1.17 15.53
N SER A 420 -5.66 0.69 16.62
CA SER A 420 -6.42 -0.01 17.66
C SER A 420 -7.41 0.91 18.35
N VAL A 421 -8.55 0.37 18.77
CA VAL A 421 -9.61 1.13 19.46
C VAL A 421 -9.07 1.82 20.71
N GLU A 422 -8.25 1.12 21.50
CA GLU A 422 -7.67 1.62 22.73
C GLU A 422 -6.71 2.79 22.50
N VAL A 423 -5.91 2.75 21.43
CA VAL A 423 -5.03 3.85 21.07
C VAL A 423 -5.85 5.02 20.52
N ALA A 424 -6.85 4.76 19.68
CA ALA A 424 -7.73 5.78 19.15
C ALA A 424 -8.40 6.60 20.25
N GLU A 425 -9.07 5.94 21.20
CA GLU A 425 -9.79 6.59 22.31
C GLU A 425 -8.88 7.23 23.36
N THR A 426 -7.64 6.71 23.52
CA THR A 426 -6.70 7.25 24.49
C THR A 426 -5.95 8.47 23.96
N ARG A 427 -5.70 8.50 22.65
CA ARG A 427 -4.88 9.52 21.99
C ARG A 427 -5.67 10.69 21.44
N TYR A 428 -6.92 10.43 21.04
CA TYR A 428 -7.73 11.38 20.29
C TYR A 428 -9.11 11.54 20.94
N PRO A 429 -9.74 12.71 20.85
CA PRO A 429 -11.08 12.94 21.41
C PRO A 429 -12.16 12.34 20.51
N ILE A 430 -12.10 11.03 20.33
CA ILE A 430 -13.06 10.19 19.59
C ILE A 430 -13.42 8.97 20.42
N LEU A 431 -14.60 8.41 20.18
CA LEU A 431 -15.06 7.16 20.78
C LEU A 431 -15.45 6.20 19.67
N VAL A 432 -15.14 4.92 19.82
CA VAL A 432 -15.43 3.87 18.83
C VAL A 432 -16.71 3.16 19.22
N ASP A 433 -17.84 3.57 18.66
CA ASP A 433 -19.15 2.99 18.99
C ASP A 433 -19.35 1.59 18.37
N GLN A 434 -18.72 1.33 17.23
CA GLN A 434 -18.78 0.04 16.54
C GLN A 434 -17.46 -0.26 15.84
N PHE A 435 -17.04 -1.52 15.90
CA PHE A 435 -15.99 -2.09 15.07
C PHE A 435 -16.33 -3.56 14.80
N ALA A 436 -16.79 -3.86 13.58
CA ALA A 436 -17.36 -5.15 13.23
C ALA A 436 -17.09 -5.52 11.76
N LEU A 437 -17.26 -6.79 11.41
CA LEU A 437 -17.30 -7.21 10.02
C LEU A 437 -18.52 -6.64 9.30
N ASN A 438 -18.33 -6.20 8.07
CA ASN A 438 -19.41 -5.83 7.16
C ASN A 438 -19.95 -7.09 6.47
N VAL A 439 -21.03 -7.63 6.98
CA VAL A 439 -21.72 -8.82 6.43
C VAL A 439 -22.70 -8.45 5.31
N ALA A 440 -22.36 -7.46 4.48
CA ALA A 440 -23.19 -7.05 3.35
C ALA A 440 -23.36 -8.20 2.33
N ASP A 441 -24.49 -8.20 1.63
CA ASP A 441 -24.85 -9.20 0.63
C ASP A 441 -24.07 -8.97 -0.68
N GLY A 442 -23.00 -9.71 -0.90
CA GLY A 442 -22.14 -9.60 -2.07
C GLY A 442 -20.92 -10.52 -2.01
N GLY A 443 -20.22 -10.65 -3.15
CA GLY A 443 -19.06 -11.53 -3.26
C GLY A 443 -19.36 -13.02 -3.19
N HIS A 444 -20.58 -13.43 -3.57
CA HIS A 444 -20.98 -14.83 -3.54
C HIS A 444 -20.24 -15.65 -4.61
N GLY A 445 -19.92 -16.90 -4.26
CA GLY A 445 -19.23 -17.84 -5.16
C GLY A 445 -19.18 -19.23 -4.55
N ARG A 446 -18.64 -20.18 -5.30
CA ARG A 446 -18.22 -21.45 -4.71
C ARG A 446 -17.29 -21.22 -3.53
N TRP A 447 -16.42 -20.25 -3.67
CA TRP A 447 -15.63 -19.64 -2.60
C TRP A 447 -16.04 -18.17 -2.51
N PRO A 448 -16.62 -17.73 -1.38
CA PRO A 448 -17.08 -16.36 -1.22
C PRO A 448 -15.89 -15.39 -1.03
N GLY A 449 -16.07 -14.15 -1.45
CA GLY A 449 -15.18 -13.05 -1.10
C GLY A 449 -15.17 -12.79 0.40
N GLY A 450 -14.09 -12.23 0.89
CA GLY A 450 -13.95 -11.84 2.30
C GLY A 450 -14.84 -10.64 2.64
N HIS A 451 -15.19 -10.52 3.92
CA HIS A 451 -15.98 -9.41 4.45
C HIS A 451 -15.12 -8.17 4.69
N GLY A 452 -15.69 -6.99 4.43
CA GLY A 452 -15.14 -5.71 4.84
C GLY A 452 -15.39 -5.43 6.32
N LEU A 453 -15.22 -4.16 6.69
CA LEU A 453 -15.41 -3.68 8.05
C LEU A 453 -16.46 -2.56 8.12
N ILE A 454 -17.10 -2.42 9.29
CA ILE A 454 -17.85 -1.25 9.71
C ILE A 454 -17.15 -0.69 10.94
N LYS A 455 -16.81 0.61 10.90
CA LYS A 455 -16.15 1.30 12.00
C LYS A 455 -16.81 2.66 12.21
N ASP A 456 -17.31 2.90 13.43
CA ASP A 456 -17.99 4.14 13.81
C ASP A 456 -17.13 4.93 14.77
N TYR A 457 -16.77 6.15 14.39
CA TYR A 457 -16.12 7.13 15.24
C TYR A 457 -17.12 8.20 15.65
N ARG A 458 -17.47 8.25 16.92
CA ARG A 458 -18.24 9.34 17.50
C ARG A 458 -17.31 10.43 18.00
N ILE A 459 -17.58 11.67 17.60
CA ILE A 459 -16.80 12.85 18.01
C ILE A 459 -17.09 13.17 19.49
N ALA A 460 -16.03 13.19 20.30
CA ALA A 460 -16.08 13.54 21.73
C ALA A 460 -15.53 14.96 22.01
N ASN A 461 -15.16 15.68 20.98
CA ASN A 461 -14.69 17.07 20.99
C ASN A 461 -15.83 18.02 20.55
N SER A 462 -15.78 19.30 20.93
CA SER A 462 -16.81 20.26 20.48
C SER A 462 -16.92 20.33 18.96
N GLN A 463 -15.78 20.17 18.28
CA GLN A 463 -15.69 20.13 16.82
C GLN A 463 -14.47 19.30 16.38
N ALA A 464 -14.66 18.51 15.32
CA ALA A 464 -13.58 17.88 14.57
C ALA A 464 -13.76 18.10 13.07
N LEU A 465 -12.65 18.03 12.34
CA LEU A 465 -12.62 17.97 10.88
C LEU A 465 -12.35 16.52 10.47
N VAL A 466 -13.14 16.01 9.54
CA VAL A 466 -12.96 14.65 9.01
C VAL A 466 -12.68 14.74 7.52
N THR A 467 -11.62 14.06 7.10
CA THR A 467 -11.27 13.86 5.68
C THR A 467 -11.29 12.36 5.40
N ALA A 468 -11.91 11.96 4.30
CA ALA A 468 -11.97 10.56 3.87
C ALA A 468 -11.79 10.45 2.34
N SER A 469 -11.07 9.42 1.91
CA SER A 469 -10.95 9.05 0.50
C SER A 469 -11.14 7.53 0.37
N PHE A 470 -12.30 7.15 -0.18
CA PHE A 470 -12.75 5.78 -0.38
C PHE A 470 -13.06 5.57 -1.85
N GLY A 471 -12.17 4.94 -2.58
CA GLY A 471 -12.42 4.47 -3.93
C GLY A 471 -13.28 3.20 -3.95
N ARG A 472 -13.57 2.67 -5.13
CA ARG A 472 -14.47 1.52 -5.33
C ARG A 472 -15.87 1.75 -4.75
N ASN A 473 -16.38 2.97 -4.84
CA ASN A 473 -17.74 3.27 -4.40
C ASN A 473 -18.78 3.15 -5.53
N ARG A 474 -18.36 3.09 -6.80
CA ARG A 474 -19.23 2.93 -8.00
C ARG A 474 -18.99 1.61 -8.71
N TYR A 475 -17.75 1.15 -8.78
CA TYR A 475 -17.35 -0.10 -9.44
C TYR A 475 -16.85 -1.06 -8.37
N PRO A 476 -17.69 -1.99 -7.89
CA PRO A 476 -17.34 -2.91 -6.80
C PRO A 476 -16.24 -3.89 -7.21
N PRO A 477 -15.62 -4.61 -6.27
CA PRO A 477 -14.67 -5.66 -6.54
C PRO A 477 -15.25 -6.73 -7.48
N TRP A 478 -14.54 -7.04 -8.56
CA TRP A 478 -15.01 -7.98 -9.59
C TRP A 478 -14.98 -9.43 -9.13
N GLY A 479 -16.02 -10.20 -9.48
CA GLY A 479 -16.09 -11.66 -9.33
C GLY A 479 -15.30 -12.40 -10.40
N LEU A 480 -14.92 -13.66 -10.14
CA LEU A 480 -14.11 -14.47 -11.05
C LEU A 480 -14.72 -15.87 -11.26
N ALA A 481 -14.58 -16.41 -12.48
CA ALA A 481 -15.01 -17.78 -12.86
C ALA A 481 -16.48 -18.10 -12.53
N GLY A 482 -17.37 -17.12 -12.63
CA GLY A 482 -18.81 -17.26 -12.31
C GLY A 482 -19.17 -16.82 -10.87
N GLY A 483 -18.21 -16.39 -10.08
CA GLY A 483 -18.49 -15.70 -8.80
C GLY A 483 -19.05 -14.30 -9.01
N GLN A 484 -19.78 -13.80 -8.03
CA GLN A 484 -20.42 -12.48 -8.07
C GLN A 484 -19.47 -11.39 -7.59
N ASP A 485 -19.75 -10.16 -8.01
CA ASP A 485 -19.04 -8.98 -7.55
C ASP A 485 -19.25 -8.77 -6.05
N GLY A 486 -18.25 -8.16 -5.41
CA GLY A 486 -18.32 -7.72 -4.02
C GLY A 486 -19.20 -6.49 -3.85
N THR A 487 -19.08 -5.82 -2.69
CA THR A 487 -19.83 -4.60 -2.37
C THR A 487 -18.91 -3.37 -2.40
N PRO A 488 -19.47 -2.16 -2.66
CA PRO A 488 -18.68 -0.93 -2.71
C PRO A 488 -18.23 -0.46 -1.31
N ASN A 489 -17.14 0.32 -1.28
CA ASN A 489 -16.73 1.09 -0.10
C ASN A 489 -17.59 2.34 0.06
N GLN A 490 -17.82 2.79 1.30
CA GLN A 490 -18.65 3.97 1.61
C GLN A 490 -18.20 4.64 2.90
N ALA A 491 -18.47 5.93 3.03
CA ALA A 491 -18.40 6.65 4.29
C ALA A 491 -19.73 7.40 4.52
N GLU A 492 -20.23 7.38 5.76
CA GLU A 492 -21.49 8.01 6.14
C GLU A 492 -21.28 8.96 7.31
N VAL A 493 -21.80 10.17 7.20
CA VAL A 493 -21.86 11.14 8.30
C VAL A 493 -23.25 11.07 8.91
N HIS A 494 -23.33 10.65 10.15
CA HIS A 494 -24.55 10.60 10.95
C HIS A 494 -24.56 11.78 11.91
N ARG A 495 -25.50 12.72 11.72
CA ARG A 495 -25.63 13.91 12.56
C ARG A 495 -26.53 13.65 13.78
N THR A 496 -26.32 14.42 14.83
CA THR A 496 -27.16 14.35 16.05
C THR A 496 -28.63 14.71 15.79
N ASP A 497 -28.95 15.41 14.70
CA ASP A 497 -30.33 15.70 14.28
C ASP A 497 -31.03 14.53 13.56
N GLY A 498 -30.32 13.42 13.35
CA GLY A 498 -30.79 12.22 12.68
C GLY A 498 -30.59 12.22 11.17
N SER A 499 -30.01 13.26 10.58
CA SER A 499 -29.66 13.28 9.16
C SER A 499 -28.44 12.38 8.89
N VAL A 500 -28.43 11.73 7.72
CA VAL A 500 -27.34 10.86 7.27
C VAL A 500 -26.92 11.26 5.86
N GLU A 501 -25.65 11.53 5.69
CA GLU A 501 -25.05 11.80 4.39
C GLU A 501 -24.08 10.68 4.01
N ARG A 502 -24.23 10.13 2.79
CA ARG A 502 -23.39 9.06 2.27
C ARG A 502 -22.52 9.58 1.13
N ARG A 503 -21.21 9.37 1.22
CA ARG A 503 -20.22 9.79 0.21
C ARG A 503 -19.03 8.83 0.17
N GLY A 504 -18.30 8.81 -0.98
CA GLY A 504 -17.00 8.13 -1.07
C GLY A 504 -15.84 9.01 -0.62
N ARG A 505 -15.94 10.34 -0.85
CA ARG A 505 -14.86 11.30 -0.55
C ARG A 505 -15.42 12.59 0.04
N PHE A 506 -14.68 13.16 0.99
CA PHE A 506 -14.87 14.51 1.52
C PHE A 506 -13.59 15.02 2.18
N SER A 507 -13.43 16.33 2.20
CA SER A 507 -12.26 17.02 2.71
C SER A 507 -12.68 17.98 3.80
N SER A 508 -12.09 17.85 5.00
CA SER A 508 -12.31 18.74 6.13
C SER A 508 -13.80 18.97 6.48
N GLU A 509 -14.61 17.90 6.41
CA GLU A 509 -16.02 17.93 6.82
C GLU A 509 -16.12 18.22 8.31
N ILE A 510 -16.93 19.22 8.69
CA ILE A 510 -17.10 19.62 10.09
C ILE A 510 -18.09 18.68 10.77
N LEU A 511 -17.64 17.95 11.78
CA LEU A 511 -18.45 17.19 12.70
C LEU A 511 -18.42 17.85 14.08
N ARG A 512 -19.53 17.75 14.81
CA ARG A 512 -19.69 18.28 16.16
C ARG A 512 -19.76 17.16 17.19
N GLU A 513 -19.66 17.50 18.46
CA GLU A 513 -19.83 16.54 19.56
C GLU A 513 -21.11 15.71 19.39
N GLY A 514 -20.96 14.38 19.45
CA GLY A 514 -22.01 13.41 19.28
C GLY A 514 -22.31 13.00 17.83
N ASP A 515 -21.83 13.74 16.82
CA ASP A 515 -21.90 13.27 15.42
C ASP A 515 -21.00 12.02 15.25
N VAL A 516 -21.41 11.12 14.36
CA VAL A 516 -20.69 9.87 14.07
C VAL A 516 -20.26 9.85 12.61
N ILE A 517 -18.99 9.54 12.37
CA ILE A 517 -18.52 9.11 11.05
C ILE A 517 -18.45 7.58 11.02
N ARG A 518 -19.18 6.98 10.08
CA ARG A 518 -19.18 5.55 9.82
C ARG A 518 -18.39 5.24 8.58
N PHE A 519 -17.40 4.39 8.71
CA PHE A 519 -16.60 3.84 7.62
C PHE A 519 -17.08 2.43 7.29
N ILE A 520 -17.39 2.18 6.02
CA ILE A 520 -17.87 0.90 5.52
C ILE A 520 -16.95 0.48 4.38
N THR A 521 -16.16 -0.57 4.59
CA THR A 521 -15.38 -1.16 3.51
C THR A 521 -16.11 -2.35 2.89
N GLY A 522 -15.93 -2.52 1.58
CA GLY A 522 -16.66 -3.53 0.81
C GLY A 522 -16.19 -4.95 1.04
N THR A 523 -17.02 -5.89 0.61
CA THR A 523 -16.64 -7.30 0.49
C THR A 523 -15.80 -7.50 -0.77
N GLY A 524 -14.91 -8.52 -0.78
CA GLY A 524 -14.20 -8.95 -1.99
C GLY A 524 -15.11 -9.66 -2.98
N GLY A 525 -14.65 -9.85 -4.22
CA GLY A 525 -15.34 -10.63 -5.24
C GLY A 525 -15.32 -12.14 -4.95
N GLY A 526 -16.39 -12.87 -5.31
CA GLY A 526 -16.48 -14.32 -5.21
C GLY A 526 -15.75 -15.04 -6.34
N TYR A 527 -15.42 -16.31 -6.13
CA TYR A 527 -14.83 -17.20 -7.14
C TYR A 527 -15.69 -18.43 -7.39
N GLY A 528 -16.00 -18.70 -8.67
CA GLY A 528 -16.76 -19.86 -9.10
C GLY A 528 -18.27 -19.75 -8.86
N ASP A 529 -19.04 -20.56 -9.57
CA ASP A 529 -20.50 -20.54 -9.46
C ASP A 529 -20.97 -20.85 -8.02
N PRO A 530 -21.75 -19.95 -7.38
CA PRO A 530 -22.26 -20.16 -6.03
C PRO A 530 -23.15 -21.41 -5.90
N ASN A 531 -23.84 -21.85 -6.96
CA ASN A 531 -24.70 -23.03 -6.93
C ASN A 531 -23.94 -24.34 -6.70
N VAL A 532 -22.62 -24.36 -6.91
CA VAL A 532 -21.78 -25.53 -6.66
C VAL A 532 -21.08 -25.50 -5.30
N ARG A 533 -21.33 -24.48 -4.47
CA ARG A 533 -20.82 -24.44 -3.09
C ARG A 533 -21.43 -25.57 -2.27
N ASP A 534 -20.65 -26.19 -1.39
CA ASP A 534 -21.14 -27.24 -0.48
C ASP A 534 -22.34 -26.73 0.33
N PRO A 535 -23.51 -27.42 0.29
CA PRO A 535 -24.68 -27.03 1.07
C PRO A 535 -24.42 -26.93 2.58
N GLN A 536 -23.54 -27.76 3.13
CA GLN A 536 -23.19 -27.69 4.54
C GLN A 536 -22.41 -26.40 4.84
N ALA A 537 -21.46 -25.99 3.98
CA ALA A 537 -20.76 -24.73 4.15
C ALA A 537 -21.70 -23.51 4.07
N VAL A 538 -22.76 -23.58 3.25
CA VAL A 538 -23.79 -22.53 3.19
C VAL A 538 -24.62 -22.51 4.49
N LEU A 539 -24.97 -23.66 5.05
CA LEU A 539 -25.65 -23.74 6.34
C LEU A 539 -24.78 -23.18 7.47
N ASP A 540 -23.49 -23.49 7.47
CA ASP A 540 -22.54 -22.98 8.46
C ASP A 540 -22.45 -21.44 8.38
N ASP A 541 -22.36 -20.87 7.16
CA ASP A 541 -22.38 -19.41 6.93
C ASP A 541 -23.71 -18.77 7.43
N VAL A 542 -24.85 -19.49 7.32
CA VAL A 542 -26.14 -18.99 7.84
C VAL A 542 -26.16 -19.04 9.37
N LEU A 543 -25.63 -20.09 9.98
CA LEU A 543 -25.56 -20.20 11.44
C LEU A 543 -24.63 -19.15 12.05
N ASP A 544 -23.56 -18.81 11.36
CA ASP A 544 -22.60 -17.77 11.75
C ASP A 544 -23.07 -16.34 11.40
N GLY A 545 -24.19 -16.21 10.65
CA GLY A 545 -24.79 -14.92 10.30
C GLY A 545 -24.14 -14.22 9.11
N PHE A 546 -23.31 -14.91 8.33
CA PHE A 546 -22.66 -14.37 7.12
C PHE A 546 -23.56 -14.41 5.88
N VAL A 547 -24.50 -15.36 5.83
CA VAL A 547 -25.46 -15.51 4.74
C VAL A 547 -26.87 -15.54 5.31
N SER A 548 -27.80 -14.80 4.72
CA SER A 548 -29.21 -14.90 5.09
C SER A 548 -29.85 -16.20 4.54
N ILE A 549 -30.91 -16.69 5.18
CA ILE A 549 -31.69 -17.84 4.68
C ILE A 549 -32.21 -17.58 3.25
N ASP A 550 -32.63 -16.33 2.98
CA ASP A 550 -33.12 -15.94 1.66
C ASP A 550 -32.00 -15.96 0.62
N ALA A 551 -30.78 -15.47 0.96
CA ALA A 551 -29.60 -15.54 0.09
C ALA A 551 -29.14 -17.00 -0.12
N ALA A 552 -29.15 -17.85 0.92
CA ALA A 552 -28.86 -19.27 0.81
C ALA A 552 -29.76 -19.94 -0.26
N ARG A 553 -31.04 -19.62 -0.24
CA ARG A 553 -32.01 -20.13 -1.22
C ARG A 553 -31.82 -19.55 -2.61
N ALA A 554 -31.78 -18.21 -2.71
CA ALA A 554 -31.82 -17.49 -3.99
C ALA A 554 -30.51 -17.59 -4.79
N ILE A 555 -29.36 -17.59 -4.10
CA ILE A 555 -28.03 -17.49 -4.70
C ILE A 555 -27.33 -18.85 -4.75
N TYR A 556 -27.40 -19.60 -3.64
CA TYR A 556 -26.71 -20.89 -3.52
C TYR A 556 -27.58 -22.10 -3.86
N GLY A 557 -28.88 -21.88 -4.06
CA GLY A 557 -29.83 -22.97 -4.30
C GLY A 557 -29.93 -23.94 -3.11
N VAL A 558 -29.75 -23.44 -1.85
CA VAL A 558 -29.79 -24.24 -0.64
C VAL A 558 -31.03 -23.88 0.19
N ALA A 559 -31.95 -24.81 0.32
CA ALA A 559 -33.13 -24.62 1.16
C ALA A 559 -32.79 -24.91 2.63
N ILE A 560 -32.97 -23.92 3.50
CA ILE A 560 -32.74 -24.04 4.95
C ILE A 560 -34.06 -23.86 5.69
N VAL A 561 -34.39 -24.82 6.55
CA VAL A 561 -35.67 -24.90 7.22
C VAL A 561 -35.53 -25.25 8.73
N GLY A 562 -36.55 -24.94 9.50
CA GLY A 562 -36.66 -25.37 10.88
C GLY A 562 -35.96 -24.52 11.93
N THR A 563 -36.14 -24.88 13.20
CA THR A 563 -35.46 -24.30 14.35
C THR A 563 -35.03 -25.44 15.27
N PRO A 564 -33.73 -25.78 15.35
CA PRO A 564 -32.60 -25.10 14.71
C PRO A 564 -32.57 -25.23 13.16
N PRO A 565 -31.91 -24.31 12.46
CA PRO A 565 -31.76 -24.36 11.00
C PRO A 565 -31.12 -25.66 10.52
N ARG A 566 -31.63 -26.24 9.42
CA ARG A 566 -31.09 -27.45 8.77
C ARG A 566 -31.36 -27.43 7.27
N ILE A 567 -30.59 -28.15 6.50
CA ILE A 567 -30.77 -28.29 5.04
C ILE A 567 -32.01 -29.15 4.77
N ASP A 568 -32.88 -28.69 3.86
CA ASP A 568 -33.87 -29.52 3.18
C ASP A 568 -33.23 -30.09 1.92
N GLU A 569 -32.83 -31.37 1.98
CA GLU A 569 -32.05 -31.98 0.89
C GLU A 569 -32.86 -32.13 -0.40
N GLU A 570 -34.18 -32.46 -0.32
CA GLU A 570 -35.06 -32.65 -1.48
C GLU A 570 -35.30 -31.32 -2.20
N GLU A 571 -35.65 -30.28 -1.45
CA GLU A 571 -35.83 -28.95 -2.02
C GLU A 571 -34.53 -28.35 -2.55
N THR A 572 -33.40 -28.56 -1.88
CA THR A 572 -32.06 -28.14 -2.34
C THR A 572 -31.70 -28.81 -3.67
N ALA A 573 -31.93 -30.12 -3.80
CA ALA A 573 -31.71 -30.85 -5.05
C ALA A 573 -32.59 -30.30 -6.19
N SER A 574 -33.85 -30.00 -5.90
CA SER A 574 -34.78 -29.40 -6.86
C SER A 574 -34.35 -28.01 -7.32
N LEU A 575 -33.96 -27.14 -6.40
CA LEU A 575 -33.47 -25.79 -6.71
C LEU A 575 -32.24 -25.83 -7.63
N ARG A 576 -31.25 -26.66 -7.31
CA ARG A 576 -30.00 -26.77 -8.08
C ARG A 576 -30.19 -27.41 -9.43
N SER A 577 -31.15 -28.36 -9.60
CA SER A 577 -31.45 -28.96 -10.88
C SER A 577 -32.18 -28.04 -11.86
N SER A 578 -32.81 -26.96 -11.37
CA SER A 578 -33.54 -26.01 -12.21
C SER A 578 -32.63 -24.91 -12.82
N VAL A 579 -31.37 -24.86 -12.46
CA VAL A 579 -30.39 -23.86 -12.93
C VAL A 579 -29.60 -24.36 -14.15
N HIS A 580 -29.73 -25.64 -14.52
CA HIS A 580 -29.15 -26.25 -15.71
C HIS A 580 -30.25 -26.46 -16.77
#